data_cbebb4d0f2926419170028224ba46189
#
_entry.id   cbebb4d0f2926419170028224ba46189
#
_cell.length_a   1.000
_cell.length_b   1.000
_cell.length_c   1.000
_cell.angle_alpha   90.00
_cell.angle_beta   90.00
_cell.angle_gamma   90.00
#
_symmetry.space_group_name_H-M   'P 1'
#
loop_
_entity.id
_entity.type
_entity.pdbx_description
1 polymer ?
#
loop_
_entity_poly.entity_id
_entity_poly.type
_entity_poly.pdbx_seq_one_letter_code
_entity_poly.pdbx_strand_id
1 'polypeptide(L)'
;MAGPVALHIADSGKGDKCVVLLHGYLESMYVWDDFTSLLTPSVRVITVDIPGHGISEVKGEVHTMEFLADCVANTMAALGIERYSVVGHSMGGYVALAMLDKYKEHIESITLLHSTTSADSQEKCDRRRREIELIKAGKKNTLARLVPHAGFAPENVKRLKDYIEDIAELILLTEDEGVMAILAGMIERKSRGEQLRDSGIPHLFIFGRYDYYIPVEVAEEMIAADPGAKVLWLE
;
A
#
# COMPACT_ATOMS: atom_id res chain seq x y z
N MET A 1 -4.35 -5.24 -22.91
CA MET A 1 -3.82 -4.67 -21.64
C MET A 1 -4.18 -3.19 -21.61
N ALA A 2 -4.74 -2.72 -20.52
CA ALA A 2 -5.00 -1.29 -20.32
C ALA A 2 -3.65 -0.56 -20.27
N GLY A 3 -3.48 0.56 -20.97
CA GLY A 3 -2.28 1.39 -20.89
C GLY A 3 -2.17 2.08 -19.51
N PRO A 4 -1.04 2.74 -19.21
CA PRO A 4 -0.84 3.43 -17.94
C PRO A 4 -1.93 4.47 -17.69
N VAL A 5 -2.27 4.66 -16.42
CA VAL A 5 -3.22 5.65 -15.93
C VAL A 5 -2.46 6.81 -15.35
N ALA A 6 -2.94 8.03 -15.54
CA ALA A 6 -2.45 9.20 -14.84
C ALA A 6 -2.82 9.12 -13.34
N LEU A 7 -1.84 9.32 -12.46
CA LEU A 7 -2.06 9.31 -11.02
C LEU A 7 -2.19 10.74 -10.49
N HIS A 8 -3.07 10.92 -9.51
CA HIS A 8 -3.02 12.08 -8.65
C HIS A 8 -1.82 11.95 -7.71
N ILE A 9 -1.00 13.01 -7.64
CA ILE A 9 0.24 12.99 -6.86
C ILE A 9 0.44 14.30 -6.12
N ALA A 10 1.19 14.24 -5.03
CA ALA A 10 1.87 15.40 -4.48
C ALA A 10 3.39 15.20 -4.55
N ASP A 11 4.11 16.25 -4.89
CA ASP A 11 5.56 16.25 -5.09
C ASP A 11 6.17 17.41 -4.30
N SER A 12 7.03 17.10 -3.34
CA SER A 12 7.74 18.12 -2.57
C SER A 12 8.77 18.93 -3.39
N GLY A 13 9.11 18.45 -4.58
CA GLY A 13 9.91 19.18 -5.60
C GLY A 13 11.41 19.32 -5.31
N LYS A 14 11.91 18.87 -4.16
CA LYS A 14 13.30 19.09 -3.72
C LYS A 14 13.91 17.87 -3.06
N GLY A 15 15.21 17.67 -3.29
CA GLY A 15 16.03 16.62 -2.70
C GLY A 15 16.82 15.83 -3.73
N ASP A 16 18.06 15.47 -3.39
CA ASP A 16 18.94 14.65 -4.24
C ASP A 16 18.55 13.17 -4.22
N LYS A 17 17.84 12.75 -3.18
CA LYS A 17 17.24 11.42 -3.05
C LYS A 17 15.72 11.54 -3.12
N CYS A 18 15.08 10.52 -3.66
CA CYS A 18 13.64 10.48 -3.80
C CYS A 18 13.05 9.28 -3.05
N VAL A 19 11.88 9.49 -2.44
CA VAL A 19 11.05 8.43 -1.89
C VAL A 19 9.63 8.55 -2.43
N VAL A 20 9.07 7.42 -2.87
CA VAL A 20 7.64 7.32 -3.20
C VAL A 20 6.92 6.59 -2.07
N LEU A 21 5.81 7.18 -1.59
CA LEU A 21 4.99 6.64 -0.52
C LEU A 21 3.68 6.10 -1.11
N LEU A 22 3.44 4.81 -0.89
CA LEU A 22 2.29 4.08 -1.42
C LEU A 22 1.36 3.72 -0.26
N HIS A 23 0.12 4.21 -0.31
CA HIS A 23 -0.89 3.99 0.72
C HIS A 23 -1.50 2.59 0.68
N GLY A 24 -2.29 2.23 1.70
CA GLY A 24 -2.98 0.96 1.83
C GLY A 24 -4.34 0.91 1.13
N TYR A 25 -5.00 -0.24 1.28
CA TYR A 25 -6.38 -0.44 0.81
C TYR A 25 -7.36 0.45 1.55
N LEU A 26 -8.26 1.09 0.83
CA LEU A 26 -9.24 2.08 1.33
C LEU A 26 -8.63 3.35 1.94
N GLU A 27 -7.39 3.64 1.62
CA GLU A 27 -6.70 4.87 1.99
C GLU A 27 -6.54 5.79 0.76
N SER A 28 -5.86 6.90 0.95
CA SER A 28 -5.40 7.79 -0.10
C SER A 28 -4.02 8.35 0.26
N MET A 29 -3.41 9.13 -0.61
CA MET A 29 -2.12 9.77 -0.34
C MET A 29 -2.12 10.66 0.91
N TYR A 30 -3.28 11.13 1.37
CA TYR A 30 -3.42 11.99 2.54
C TYR A 30 -3.01 11.33 3.87
N VAL A 31 -2.96 9.99 3.94
CA VAL A 31 -2.42 9.29 5.12
C VAL A 31 -0.95 9.63 5.40
N TRP A 32 -0.27 10.22 4.42
CA TRP A 32 1.14 10.59 4.50
C TRP A 32 1.40 12.06 4.85
N ASP A 33 0.39 12.93 4.97
CA ASP A 33 0.55 14.38 5.06
C ASP A 33 1.44 14.79 6.24
N ASP A 34 1.14 14.33 7.44
CA ASP A 34 1.93 14.64 8.63
C ASP A 34 3.35 14.05 8.52
N PHE A 35 3.47 12.83 7.97
CA PHE A 35 4.75 12.15 7.83
C PHE A 35 5.64 12.79 6.77
N THR A 36 5.07 13.25 5.67
CA THR A 36 5.78 13.92 4.59
C THR A 36 6.58 15.12 5.08
N SER A 37 6.00 15.92 5.97
CA SER A 37 6.65 17.10 6.53
C SER A 37 7.95 16.79 7.28
N LEU A 38 8.07 15.60 7.86
CA LEU A 38 9.25 15.13 8.58
C LEU A 38 10.39 14.70 7.63
N LEU A 39 10.04 14.26 6.41
CA LEU A 39 10.99 13.76 5.40
C LEU A 39 11.50 14.84 4.46
N THR A 40 10.66 15.79 4.07
CA THR A 40 10.94 16.80 3.02
C THR A 40 12.17 17.67 3.24
N PRO A 41 12.68 17.91 4.46
CA PRO A 41 13.95 18.61 4.63
C PRO A 41 15.16 17.88 4.03
N SER A 42 15.08 16.55 3.86
CA SER A 42 16.21 15.70 3.49
C SER A 42 16.04 15.00 2.14
N VAL A 43 14.81 14.76 1.71
CA VAL A 43 14.51 13.98 0.50
C VAL A 43 13.34 14.58 -0.27
N ARG A 44 13.31 14.38 -1.59
CA ARG A 44 12.11 14.61 -2.41
C ARG A 44 11.08 13.52 -2.12
N VAL A 45 9.90 13.90 -1.70
CA VAL A 45 8.82 12.97 -1.37
C VAL A 45 7.76 13.04 -2.45
N ILE A 46 7.39 11.89 -2.99
CA ILE A 46 6.26 11.71 -3.90
C ILE A 46 5.22 10.88 -3.17
N THR A 47 4.02 11.42 -3.01
CA THR A 47 2.85 10.64 -2.58
C THR A 47 1.90 10.47 -3.75
N VAL A 48 1.23 9.33 -3.82
CA VAL A 48 0.34 9.01 -4.94
C VAL A 48 -0.98 8.46 -4.44
N ASP A 49 -2.07 8.83 -5.10
CA ASP A 49 -3.30 8.04 -5.04
C ASP A 49 -3.16 6.87 -6.01
N ILE A 50 -3.13 5.65 -5.46
CA ILE A 50 -3.06 4.42 -6.26
C ILE A 50 -4.35 4.29 -7.07
N PRO A 51 -4.33 3.85 -8.36
CA PRO A 51 -5.53 3.72 -9.20
C PRO A 51 -6.71 3.08 -8.46
N GLY A 52 -7.87 3.70 -8.53
CA GLY A 52 -9.07 3.27 -7.79
C GLY A 52 -9.19 3.83 -6.38
N HIS A 53 -8.30 4.73 -5.98
CA HIS A 53 -8.35 5.45 -4.71
C HIS A 53 -8.19 6.97 -4.93
N GLY A 54 -8.62 7.76 -3.94
CA GLY A 54 -8.54 9.20 -4.01
C GLY A 54 -9.22 9.72 -5.29
N ILE A 55 -8.51 10.54 -6.06
CA ILE A 55 -8.99 11.07 -7.35
C ILE A 55 -8.25 10.45 -8.56
N SER A 56 -7.46 9.40 -8.36
CA SER A 56 -6.85 8.64 -9.46
C SER A 56 -7.87 7.76 -10.17
N GLU A 57 -7.76 7.72 -11.50
CA GLU A 57 -8.72 7.06 -12.39
C GLU A 57 -8.86 5.55 -12.08
N VAL A 58 -10.09 5.04 -12.20
CA VAL A 58 -10.37 3.60 -12.22
C VAL A 58 -10.26 3.10 -13.67
N LYS A 59 -9.56 1.98 -13.88
CA LYS A 59 -9.39 1.42 -15.22
C LYS A 59 -9.50 -0.11 -15.26
N GLY A 60 -10.64 -0.56 -15.75
CA GLY A 60 -10.95 -2.00 -15.84
C GLY A 60 -11.45 -2.57 -14.52
N GLU A 61 -11.75 -3.87 -14.56
CA GLU A 61 -12.41 -4.58 -13.45
C GLU A 61 -11.43 -5.21 -12.45
N VAL A 62 -10.15 -5.27 -12.80
CA VAL A 62 -9.09 -5.88 -11.96
C VAL A 62 -7.85 -4.99 -11.99
N HIS A 63 -7.48 -4.45 -10.84
CA HIS A 63 -6.24 -3.72 -10.63
C HIS A 63 -5.19 -4.65 -10.03
N THR A 64 -4.51 -5.44 -10.87
CA THR A 64 -3.42 -6.31 -10.41
C THR A 64 -2.28 -5.49 -9.80
N MET A 65 -1.50 -6.08 -8.91
CA MET A 65 -0.36 -5.39 -8.31
C MET A 65 0.67 -4.99 -9.37
N GLU A 66 0.81 -5.78 -10.43
CA GLU A 66 1.66 -5.49 -11.58
C GLU A 66 1.17 -4.28 -12.39
N PHE A 67 -0.15 -4.14 -12.60
CA PHE A 67 -0.73 -2.96 -13.23
C PHE A 67 -0.50 -1.70 -12.39
N LEU A 68 -0.70 -1.79 -11.07
CA LEU A 68 -0.46 -0.67 -10.16
C LEU A 68 1.02 -0.28 -10.13
N ALA A 69 1.93 -1.27 -10.12
CA ALA A 69 3.37 -1.04 -10.22
C ALA A 69 3.75 -0.33 -11.53
N ASP A 70 3.16 -0.72 -12.66
CA ASP A 70 3.37 -0.06 -13.95
C ASP A 70 2.91 1.41 -13.90
N CYS A 71 1.77 1.71 -13.26
CA CYS A 71 1.28 3.10 -13.10
C CYS A 71 2.24 3.95 -12.26
N VAL A 72 2.70 3.44 -11.13
CA VAL A 72 3.67 4.15 -10.26
C VAL A 72 4.98 4.40 -11.00
N ALA A 73 5.56 3.36 -11.62
CA ALA A 73 6.84 3.48 -12.33
C ALA A 73 6.76 4.47 -13.51
N ASN A 74 5.66 4.45 -14.28
CA ASN A 74 5.44 5.41 -15.37
C ASN A 74 5.31 6.85 -14.83
N THR A 75 4.69 7.04 -13.67
CA THR A 75 4.61 8.36 -13.03
C THR A 75 5.99 8.84 -12.63
N MET A 76 6.83 8.01 -12.00
CA MET A 76 8.21 8.36 -11.65
C MET A 76 9.04 8.71 -12.89
N ALA A 77 8.90 7.94 -13.96
CA ALA A 77 9.57 8.22 -15.25
C ALA A 77 9.11 9.55 -15.86
N ALA A 78 7.79 9.86 -15.82
CA ALA A 78 7.24 11.13 -16.31
C ALA A 78 7.74 12.34 -15.52
N LEU A 79 8.05 12.16 -14.22
CA LEU A 79 8.67 13.18 -13.36
C LEU A 79 10.19 13.29 -13.56
N GLY A 80 10.79 12.47 -14.43
CA GLY A 80 12.25 12.42 -14.66
C GLY A 80 13.02 11.84 -13.48
N ILE A 81 12.38 11.03 -12.64
CA ILE A 81 13.00 10.42 -11.47
C ILE A 81 13.46 9.01 -11.83
N GLU A 82 14.77 8.84 -12.00
CA GLU A 82 15.35 7.56 -12.43
C GLU A 82 15.56 6.57 -11.29
N ARG A 83 15.83 7.06 -10.08
CA ARG A 83 16.11 6.22 -8.91
C ARG A 83 15.35 6.73 -7.69
N TYR A 84 14.74 5.82 -6.95
CA TYR A 84 13.92 6.16 -5.78
C TYR A 84 13.82 4.99 -4.80
N SER A 85 13.59 5.33 -3.54
CA SER A 85 13.17 4.40 -2.51
C SER A 85 11.64 4.26 -2.53
N VAL A 86 11.12 3.10 -2.17
CA VAL A 86 9.67 2.84 -2.09
C VAL A 86 9.30 2.49 -0.66
N VAL A 87 8.31 3.20 -0.12
CA VAL A 87 7.67 2.85 1.14
C VAL A 87 6.23 2.46 0.84
N GLY A 88 5.85 1.23 1.14
CA GLY A 88 4.51 0.74 0.92
C GLY A 88 3.81 0.34 2.21
N HIS A 89 2.70 1.01 2.52
CA HIS A 89 1.82 0.63 3.62
C HIS A 89 0.83 -0.44 3.16
N SER A 90 0.75 -1.56 3.88
CA SER A 90 -0.22 -2.61 3.63
C SER A 90 -0.28 -3.01 2.14
N MET A 91 -1.37 -2.73 1.42
CA MET A 91 -1.50 -2.95 -0.03
C MET A 91 -0.41 -2.24 -0.84
N GLY A 92 0.00 -1.03 -0.45
CA GLY A 92 1.11 -0.32 -1.09
C GLY A 92 2.42 -1.11 -1.06
N GLY A 93 2.62 -1.94 -0.03
CA GLY A 93 3.74 -2.89 0.04
C GLY A 93 3.65 -3.98 -1.02
N TYR A 94 2.43 -4.45 -1.36
CA TYR A 94 2.26 -5.42 -2.45
C TYR A 94 2.61 -4.82 -3.81
N VAL A 95 2.26 -3.54 -4.00
CA VAL A 95 2.63 -2.79 -5.21
C VAL A 95 4.15 -2.61 -5.28
N ALA A 96 4.79 -2.19 -4.17
CA ALA A 96 6.24 -2.06 -4.08
C ALA A 96 6.97 -3.36 -4.44
N LEU A 97 6.46 -4.50 -3.96
CA LEU A 97 7.00 -5.81 -4.31
C LEU A 97 6.80 -6.17 -5.78
N ALA A 98 5.66 -5.80 -6.38
CA ALA A 98 5.41 -6.03 -7.80
C ALA A 98 6.32 -5.19 -8.70
N MET A 99 6.81 -4.05 -8.23
CA MET A 99 7.80 -3.24 -8.97
C MET A 99 9.13 -3.97 -9.17
N LEU A 100 9.47 -4.97 -8.34
CA LEU A 100 10.67 -5.79 -8.53
C LEU A 100 10.68 -6.56 -9.85
N ASP A 101 9.51 -6.87 -10.41
CA ASP A 101 9.41 -7.68 -11.63
C ASP A 101 10.01 -6.97 -12.86
N LYS A 102 9.85 -5.63 -12.95
CA LYS A 102 10.20 -4.85 -14.15
C LYS A 102 11.07 -3.61 -13.87
N TYR A 103 11.08 -3.13 -12.63
CA TYR A 103 11.62 -1.81 -12.30
C TYR A 103 12.70 -1.86 -11.23
N LYS A 104 13.26 -3.05 -10.99
CA LYS A 104 14.27 -3.30 -9.95
C LYS A 104 15.45 -2.33 -10.01
N GLU A 105 15.93 -2.00 -11.21
CA GLU A 105 17.07 -1.10 -11.45
C GLU A 105 16.82 0.34 -11.01
N HIS A 106 15.55 0.75 -10.89
CA HIS A 106 15.15 2.08 -10.44
C HIS A 106 15.00 2.16 -8.91
N ILE A 107 14.96 1.01 -8.21
CA ILE A 107 14.65 0.94 -6.79
C ILE A 107 15.95 0.96 -5.96
N GLU A 108 16.09 1.95 -5.07
CA GLU A 108 17.21 2.06 -4.15
C GLU A 108 17.00 1.29 -2.85
N SER A 109 15.78 1.29 -2.33
CA SER A 109 15.39 0.50 -1.15
C SER A 109 13.87 0.30 -1.11
N ILE A 110 13.43 -0.73 -0.38
CA ILE A 110 12.02 -1.01 -0.11
C ILE A 110 11.76 -1.01 1.39
N THR A 111 10.73 -0.30 1.83
CA THR A 111 10.18 -0.41 3.18
C THR A 111 8.77 -0.98 3.11
N LEU A 112 8.54 -2.10 3.78
CA LEU A 112 7.21 -2.67 3.97
C LEU A 112 6.71 -2.25 5.35
N LEU A 113 5.71 -1.35 5.36
CA LEU A 113 5.07 -0.85 6.57
C LEU A 113 3.74 -1.59 6.74
N HIS A 114 3.58 -2.35 7.84
CA HIS A 114 2.38 -3.16 8.11
C HIS A 114 1.92 -3.97 6.89
N SER A 115 2.86 -4.67 6.24
CA SER A 115 2.62 -5.40 5.00
C SER A 115 3.21 -6.81 5.04
N THR A 116 2.91 -7.63 4.03
CA THR A 116 3.42 -9.00 3.91
C THR A 116 3.93 -9.30 2.52
N THR A 117 4.91 -10.19 2.43
CA THR A 117 5.49 -10.67 1.17
C THR A 117 4.71 -11.84 0.55
N SER A 118 3.75 -12.43 1.29
CA SER A 118 3.00 -13.62 0.89
C SER A 118 1.76 -13.29 0.07
N ALA A 119 1.34 -14.20 -0.80
CA ALA A 119 0.02 -14.18 -1.41
C ALA A 119 -1.09 -14.31 -0.34
N ASP A 120 -2.32 -13.95 -0.71
CA ASP A 120 -3.46 -14.19 0.18
C ASP A 120 -3.70 -15.70 0.38
N SER A 121 -3.99 -16.08 1.61
CA SER A 121 -4.54 -17.41 1.91
C SER A 121 -5.94 -17.54 1.29
N GLN A 122 -6.42 -18.78 1.15
CA GLN A 122 -7.78 -19.04 0.65
C GLN A 122 -8.83 -18.28 1.48
N GLU A 123 -8.67 -18.25 2.80
CA GLU A 123 -9.56 -17.53 3.70
C GLU A 123 -9.57 -16.02 3.44
N LYS A 124 -8.39 -15.42 3.22
CA LYS A 124 -8.26 -13.99 2.85
C LYS A 124 -8.91 -13.72 1.48
N CYS A 125 -8.70 -14.58 0.50
CA CYS A 125 -9.37 -14.47 -0.81
C CYS A 125 -10.89 -14.53 -0.68
N ASP A 126 -11.43 -15.45 0.13
CA ASP A 126 -12.87 -15.58 0.33
C ASP A 126 -13.45 -14.37 1.09
N ARG A 127 -12.70 -13.80 2.02
CA ARG A 127 -13.07 -12.53 2.67
C ARG A 127 -13.16 -11.40 1.65
N ARG A 128 -12.17 -11.23 0.77
CA ARG A 128 -12.20 -10.19 -0.27
C ARG A 128 -13.36 -10.37 -1.25
N ARG A 129 -13.67 -11.61 -1.63
CA ARG A 129 -14.89 -11.89 -2.45
C ARG A 129 -16.16 -11.45 -1.74
N ARG A 130 -16.28 -11.72 -0.45
CA ARG A 130 -17.44 -11.24 0.35
C ARG A 130 -17.50 -9.72 0.43
N GLU A 131 -16.36 -9.04 0.53
CA GLU A 131 -16.30 -7.58 0.51
C GLU A 131 -16.78 -7.03 -0.84
N ILE A 132 -16.37 -7.63 -1.97
CA ILE A 132 -16.88 -7.27 -3.31
C ILE A 132 -18.41 -7.41 -3.38
N GLU A 133 -18.96 -8.53 -2.88
CA GLU A 133 -20.42 -8.73 -2.87
C GLU A 133 -21.16 -7.74 -1.94
N LEU A 134 -20.54 -7.33 -0.84
CA LEU A 134 -21.08 -6.25 0.02
C LEU A 134 -21.16 -4.92 -0.72
N ILE A 135 -20.10 -4.56 -1.47
CA ILE A 135 -20.06 -3.32 -2.25
C ILE A 135 -21.12 -3.35 -3.35
N LYS A 136 -21.21 -4.43 -4.13
CA LYS A 136 -22.27 -4.63 -5.15
C LYS A 136 -23.67 -4.51 -4.57
N ALA A 137 -23.87 -4.89 -3.32
CA ALA A 137 -25.12 -4.75 -2.62
C ALA A 137 -25.38 -3.35 -2.02
N GLY A 138 -24.52 -2.36 -2.31
CA GLY A 138 -24.61 -1.00 -1.76
C GLY A 138 -24.29 -0.90 -0.28
N LYS A 139 -23.51 -1.85 0.27
CA LYS A 139 -23.17 -1.93 1.71
C LYS A 139 -21.73 -1.49 2.01
N LYS A 140 -21.13 -0.64 1.21
CA LYS A 140 -19.77 -0.09 1.46
C LYS A 140 -19.66 0.58 2.83
N ASN A 141 -20.74 1.14 3.37
CA ASN A 141 -20.79 1.69 4.73
C ASN A 141 -20.34 0.68 5.81
N THR A 142 -20.55 -0.62 5.58
CA THR A 142 -20.08 -1.65 6.51
C THR A 142 -18.56 -1.72 6.54
N LEU A 143 -17.92 -1.64 5.38
CA LEU A 143 -16.45 -1.61 5.28
C LEU A 143 -15.89 -0.33 5.88
N ALA A 144 -16.48 0.83 5.58
CA ALA A 144 -16.06 2.13 6.10
C ALA A 144 -16.09 2.18 7.65
N ARG A 145 -16.98 1.44 8.29
CA ARG A 145 -17.04 1.36 9.76
C ARG A 145 -16.04 0.35 10.34
N LEU A 146 -15.83 -0.78 9.69
CA LEU A 146 -15.06 -1.89 10.29
C LEU A 146 -13.56 -1.77 10.01
N VAL A 147 -13.19 -1.44 8.76
CA VAL A 147 -11.79 -1.49 8.33
C VAL A 147 -10.90 -0.50 9.09
N PRO A 148 -11.26 0.79 9.23
CA PRO A 148 -10.42 1.72 9.98
C PRO A 148 -10.25 1.32 11.45
N HIS A 149 -11.32 0.89 12.11
CA HIS A 149 -11.25 0.48 13.52
C HIS A 149 -10.30 -0.69 13.76
N ALA A 150 -10.24 -1.65 12.84
CA ALA A 150 -9.35 -2.79 12.94
C ALA A 150 -7.88 -2.44 12.66
N GLY A 151 -7.61 -1.30 12.03
CA GLY A 151 -6.27 -0.82 11.71
C GLY A 151 -5.51 -0.18 12.88
N PHE A 152 -6.17 0.06 14.02
CA PHE A 152 -5.58 0.72 15.17
C PHE A 152 -5.52 -0.20 16.39
N ALA A 153 -4.45 -0.06 17.18
CA ALA A 153 -4.36 -0.75 18.47
C ALA A 153 -5.55 -0.37 19.37
N PRO A 154 -6.16 -1.32 20.10
CA PRO A 154 -7.41 -1.08 20.85
C PRO A 154 -7.35 0.10 21.82
N GLU A 155 -6.21 0.32 22.46
CA GLU A 155 -6.01 1.46 23.37
C GLU A 155 -6.00 2.82 22.66
N ASN A 156 -5.66 2.86 21.37
CA ASN A 156 -5.59 4.07 20.58
C ASN A 156 -6.93 4.47 19.94
N VAL A 157 -7.87 3.54 19.76
CA VAL A 157 -9.15 3.77 19.09
C VAL A 157 -9.91 4.96 19.68
N LYS A 158 -9.98 5.06 21.02
CA LYS A 158 -10.68 6.17 21.68
C LYS A 158 -9.96 7.51 21.48
N ARG A 159 -8.63 7.53 21.54
CA ARG A 159 -7.81 8.73 21.37
C ARG A 159 -7.82 9.25 19.94
N LEU A 160 -7.88 8.35 18.96
CA LEU A 160 -7.82 8.64 17.53
C LEU A 160 -9.20 8.58 16.86
N LYS A 161 -10.28 8.70 17.65
CA LYS A 161 -11.66 8.54 17.14
C LYS A 161 -11.95 9.45 15.95
N ASP A 162 -11.63 10.74 16.06
CA ASP A 162 -11.91 11.71 15.00
C ASP A 162 -11.14 11.37 13.72
N TYR A 163 -9.86 10.96 13.84
CA TYR A 163 -9.04 10.51 12.72
C TYR A 163 -9.59 9.23 12.06
N ILE A 164 -10.11 8.29 12.86
CA ILE A 164 -10.75 7.07 12.37
C ILE A 164 -12.06 7.41 11.61
N GLU A 165 -12.81 8.39 12.10
CA GLU A 165 -14.03 8.89 11.44
C GLU A 165 -13.71 9.57 10.10
N ASP A 166 -12.65 10.39 10.04
CA ASP A 166 -12.17 11.01 8.79
C ASP A 166 -11.77 9.94 7.75
N ILE A 167 -11.07 8.88 8.15
CA ILE A 167 -10.76 7.75 7.26
C ILE A 167 -12.04 7.08 6.76
N ALA A 168 -13.02 6.87 7.63
CA ALA A 168 -14.29 6.26 7.25
C ALA A 168 -15.04 7.10 6.21
N GLU A 169 -15.02 8.44 6.34
CA GLU A 169 -15.60 9.35 5.35
C GLU A 169 -14.88 9.28 4.00
N LEU A 170 -13.55 9.24 4.00
CA LEU A 170 -12.76 9.07 2.77
C LEU A 170 -13.09 7.76 2.05
N ILE A 171 -13.28 6.66 2.79
CA ILE A 171 -13.71 5.38 2.22
C ILE A 171 -15.05 5.51 1.49
N LEU A 172 -15.99 6.26 2.06
CA LEU A 172 -17.30 6.45 1.44
C LEU A 172 -17.23 7.26 0.13
N LEU A 173 -16.26 8.16 0.01
CA LEU A 173 -16.02 8.96 -1.20
C LEU A 173 -15.32 8.18 -2.32
N THR A 174 -14.60 7.10 -2.00
CA THR A 174 -13.93 6.26 -3.00
C THR A 174 -14.97 5.56 -3.91
N GLU A 175 -14.71 5.49 -5.22
CA GLU A 175 -15.60 4.84 -6.18
C GLU A 175 -15.71 3.33 -5.93
N ASP A 176 -16.92 2.79 -5.97
CA ASP A 176 -17.19 1.38 -5.71
C ASP A 176 -16.44 0.46 -6.70
N GLU A 177 -16.38 0.85 -7.97
CA GLU A 177 -15.66 0.17 -9.03
C GLU A 177 -14.17 0.08 -8.73
N GLY A 178 -13.57 1.15 -8.22
CA GLY A 178 -12.17 1.19 -7.82
C GLY A 178 -11.89 0.22 -6.67
N VAL A 179 -12.71 0.25 -5.64
CA VAL A 179 -12.58 -0.65 -4.48
C VAL A 179 -12.70 -2.12 -4.91
N MET A 180 -13.66 -2.44 -5.78
CA MET A 180 -13.84 -3.82 -6.29
C MET A 180 -12.67 -4.26 -7.16
N ALA A 181 -12.16 -3.40 -8.04
CA ALA A 181 -11.03 -3.71 -8.91
C ALA A 181 -9.74 -3.98 -8.10
N ILE A 182 -9.51 -3.25 -7.03
CA ILE A 182 -8.39 -3.46 -6.10
C ILE A 182 -8.55 -4.78 -5.34
N LEU A 183 -9.72 -5.09 -4.81
CA LEU A 183 -9.98 -6.36 -4.13
C LEU A 183 -9.72 -7.55 -5.05
N ALA A 184 -10.17 -7.47 -6.31
CA ALA A 184 -9.91 -8.47 -7.33
C ALA A 184 -8.40 -8.64 -7.60
N GLY A 185 -7.67 -7.53 -7.74
CA GLY A 185 -6.22 -7.55 -7.94
C GLY A 185 -5.44 -8.12 -6.76
N MET A 186 -5.88 -7.83 -5.52
CA MET A 186 -5.25 -8.41 -4.34
C MET A 186 -5.46 -9.93 -4.24
N ILE A 187 -6.60 -10.47 -4.71
CA ILE A 187 -6.85 -11.92 -4.77
C ILE A 187 -5.84 -12.61 -5.71
N GLU A 188 -5.45 -11.95 -6.79
CA GLU A 188 -4.55 -12.51 -7.81
C GLU A 188 -3.06 -12.35 -7.48
N ARG A 189 -2.72 -11.61 -6.39
CA ARG A 189 -1.33 -11.29 -6.10
C ARG A 189 -0.49 -12.53 -5.76
N LYS A 190 0.76 -12.48 -6.17
CA LYS A 190 1.75 -13.54 -5.95
C LYS A 190 2.57 -13.29 -4.68
N SER A 191 3.09 -14.36 -4.09
CA SER A 191 4.15 -14.26 -3.08
C SER A 191 5.46 -13.77 -3.73
N ARG A 192 6.16 -12.83 -3.05
CA ARG A 192 7.41 -12.23 -3.55
C ARG A 192 8.51 -12.15 -2.46
N GLY A 193 8.40 -12.94 -1.40
CA GLY A 193 9.37 -12.96 -0.32
C GLY A 193 10.76 -13.38 -0.79
N GLU A 194 10.85 -14.50 -1.52
CA GLU A 194 12.12 -14.98 -2.07
C GLU A 194 12.73 -13.98 -3.07
N GLN A 195 11.88 -13.39 -3.92
CA GLN A 195 12.31 -12.39 -4.88
C GLN A 195 12.89 -11.14 -4.19
N LEU A 196 12.26 -10.66 -3.12
CA LEU A 196 12.78 -9.53 -2.33
C LEU A 196 14.11 -9.88 -1.69
N ARG A 197 14.17 -11.01 -0.95
CA ARG A 197 15.40 -11.50 -0.30
C ARG A 197 16.58 -11.61 -1.27
N ASP A 198 16.33 -12.18 -2.44
CA ASP A 198 17.38 -12.48 -3.43
C ASP A 198 17.62 -11.28 -4.39
N SER A 199 16.89 -10.17 -4.20
CA SER A 199 17.00 -8.97 -5.04
C SER A 199 18.34 -8.23 -4.88
N GLY A 200 18.95 -8.30 -3.71
CA GLY A 200 20.08 -7.44 -3.34
C GLY A 200 19.69 -6.00 -3.02
N ILE A 201 18.39 -5.66 -3.05
CA ILE A 201 17.89 -4.34 -2.68
C ILE A 201 17.81 -4.24 -1.15
N PRO A 202 18.37 -3.19 -0.52
CA PRO A 202 18.20 -2.95 0.90
C PRO A 202 16.71 -2.81 1.25
N HIS A 203 16.25 -3.53 2.29
CA HIS A 203 14.86 -3.45 2.68
C HIS A 203 14.66 -3.48 4.19
N LEU A 204 13.51 -2.92 4.59
CA LEU A 204 13.10 -2.75 5.98
C LEU A 204 11.66 -3.26 6.14
N PHE A 205 11.42 -4.08 7.15
CA PHE A 205 10.08 -4.43 7.62
C PHE A 205 9.75 -3.62 8.87
N ILE A 206 8.58 -2.96 8.87
CA ILE A 206 8.04 -2.26 10.02
C ILE A 206 6.72 -2.92 10.40
N PHE A 207 6.66 -3.49 11.61
CA PHE A 207 5.50 -4.21 12.13
C PHE A 207 4.96 -3.56 13.39
N GLY A 208 3.66 -3.71 13.65
CA GLY A 208 3.03 -3.35 14.91
C GLY A 208 2.76 -4.60 15.76
N ARG A 209 2.97 -4.49 17.07
CA ARG A 209 2.71 -5.59 18.02
C ARG A 209 1.24 -5.97 18.11
N TYR A 210 0.36 -5.00 17.83
CA TYR A 210 -1.09 -5.16 17.93
C TYR A 210 -1.78 -5.10 16.57
N ASP A 211 -1.02 -5.36 15.48
CA ASP A 211 -1.57 -5.34 14.12
C ASP A 211 -2.54 -6.51 13.91
N TYR A 212 -3.80 -6.18 13.64
CA TYR A 212 -4.84 -7.16 13.36
C TYR A 212 -4.67 -7.84 11.98
N TYR A 213 -4.13 -7.11 11.00
CA TYR A 213 -4.02 -7.58 9.62
C TYR A 213 -2.74 -8.38 9.36
N ILE A 214 -1.67 -8.02 10.08
CA ILE A 214 -0.36 -8.70 10.04
C ILE A 214 0.00 -9.13 11.46
N PRO A 215 -0.58 -10.23 11.96
CA PRO A 215 -0.27 -10.75 13.31
C PRO A 215 1.21 -11.02 13.50
N VAL A 216 1.66 -11.00 14.75
CA VAL A 216 3.07 -11.19 15.12
C VAL A 216 3.65 -12.47 14.52
N GLU A 217 2.88 -13.55 14.48
CA GLU A 217 3.28 -14.84 13.93
C GLU A 217 3.63 -14.74 12.44
N VAL A 218 2.83 -13.98 11.66
CA VAL A 218 3.10 -13.73 10.24
C VAL A 218 4.36 -12.87 10.06
N ALA A 219 4.54 -11.87 10.91
CA ALA A 219 5.76 -11.04 10.89
C ALA A 219 7.01 -11.87 11.23
N GLU A 220 6.94 -12.74 12.24
CA GLU A 220 8.04 -13.63 12.63
C GLU A 220 8.38 -14.64 11.52
N GLU A 221 7.39 -15.20 10.83
CA GLU A 221 7.62 -16.05 9.65
C GLU A 221 8.36 -15.28 8.53
N MET A 222 7.98 -14.02 8.26
CA MET A 222 8.67 -13.19 7.28
C MET A 222 10.12 -12.91 7.68
N ILE A 223 10.37 -12.58 8.94
CA ILE A 223 11.72 -12.32 9.49
C ILE A 223 12.58 -13.59 9.39
N ALA A 224 12.02 -14.74 9.75
CA ALA A 224 12.73 -16.01 9.65
C ALA A 224 13.07 -16.39 8.20
N ALA A 225 12.20 -16.06 7.25
CA ALA A 225 12.42 -16.33 5.83
C ALA A 225 13.44 -15.38 5.18
N ASP A 226 13.69 -14.22 5.78
CA ASP A 226 14.62 -13.19 5.29
C ASP A 226 15.47 -12.60 6.42
N PRO A 227 16.50 -13.34 6.89
CA PRO A 227 17.39 -12.88 7.96
C PRO A 227 18.23 -11.65 7.60
N GLY A 228 18.30 -11.27 6.32
CA GLY A 228 19.01 -10.09 5.82
C GLY A 228 18.20 -8.79 5.94
N ALA A 229 16.91 -8.87 6.15
CA ALA A 229 16.04 -7.72 6.29
C ALA A 229 16.35 -6.94 7.59
N LYS A 230 16.25 -5.61 7.51
CA LYS A 230 16.13 -4.79 8.72
C LYS A 230 14.72 -4.88 9.25
N VAL A 231 14.56 -4.84 10.57
CA VAL A 231 13.25 -4.97 11.22
C VAL A 231 13.08 -3.89 12.27
N LEU A 232 11.91 -3.27 12.30
CA LEU A 232 11.47 -2.33 13.33
C LEU A 232 10.10 -2.78 13.85
N TRP A 233 9.96 -2.85 15.17
CA TRP A 233 8.68 -3.08 15.83
C TRP A 233 8.15 -1.79 16.44
N LEU A 234 6.86 -1.54 16.22
CA LEU A 234 6.08 -0.48 16.88
C LEU A 234 5.19 -1.09 17.96
N GLU A 235 5.05 -0.40 19.10
CA GLU A 235 4.23 -0.84 20.24
C GLU A 235 2.76 -0.46 20.05
#